data_ce7c5e6c9a2d8cf139dc41ffc1c0e47a
#
_entry.id   ce7c5e6c9a2d8cf139dc41ffc1c0e47a
#
_cell.length_a   1.000
_cell.length_b   1.000
_cell.length_c   1.000
_cell.angle_alpha   90.00
_cell.angle_beta   90.00
_cell.angle_gamma   90.00
#
_symmetry.space_group_name_H-M   'P 1'
#
loop_
_entity.id
_entity.type
_entity.pdbx_description
1 polymer ?
#
loop_
_entity_poly.entity_id
_entity_poly.type
_entity_poly.pdbx_seq_one_letter_code
_entity_poly.pdbx_strand_id
1 'polypeptide(L)'
;XGTPTTYFSNVFEGHIGQQFFRGDSEHLGGSLAADSAYYGPATHFTRLSSNFEGVEVHAILLNSHVPISPNSFVLRFGCMVKRVQGMTEEQTREIAKQYVVGNRHSFYQDVVIWKTKIRIDKPVLAENDGPVYQLREWYQQFYTDEDLVPASMAERREIVTVDLRSN
;
A
#
# COMPACT_ATOMS: atom_id res chain seq x y z
N UNK A 1 0.01 17.58 -2.86
CA UNK A 1 0.32 17.47 -2.58
C UNK A 1 0.54 16.68 -1.89
N GLY A 2 0.92 16.06 -2.23
CA GLY A 2 1.36 14.90 -1.46
C GLY A 2 2.56 15.19 -0.57
N THR A 3 2.80 14.29 0.35
CA THR A 3 4.00 14.34 1.18
C THR A 3 5.21 13.94 0.31
N PRO A 4 6.27 14.77 0.23
CA PRO A 4 7.45 14.39 -0.54
C PRO A 4 8.03 13.05 -0.10
N THR A 5 8.33 12.18 -1.06
CA THR A 5 8.87 10.85 -0.79
C THR A 5 10.34 10.92 -0.44
N THR A 6 10.71 10.39 0.71
CA THR A 6 12.12 10.30 1.13
C THR A 6 12.66 8.87 0.99
N TYR A 7 11.77 7.88 1.02
CA TYR A 7 12.15 6.48 0.81
C TYR A 7 11.00 5.70 0.19
N PHE A 8 11.32 4.88 -0.79
CA PHE A 8 10.35 3.99 -1.41
C PHE A 8 11.05 2.72 -1.87
N SER A 9 10.60 1.58 -1.35
CA SER A 9 11.14 0.29 -1.77
C SER A 9 10.05 -0.78 -1.82
N ASN A 10 10.35 -1.86 -2.55
CA ASN A 10 9.51 -3.03 -2.62
C ASN A 10 10.34 -4.28 -2.29
N VAL A 11 9.70 -5.23 -1.60
CA VAL A 11 10.31 -6.52 -1.26
C VAL A 11 9.35 -7.62 -1.69
N PHE A 12 9.87 -8.60 -2.42
CA PHE A 12 9.11 -9.79 -2.81
C PHE A 12 9.79 -11.02 -2.24
N GLU A 13 9.01 -11.87 -1.54
CA GLU A 13 9.53 -13.08 -0.92
C GLU A 13 8.39 -14.09 -0.80
N GLY A 14 8.43 -15.17 -1.57
CA GLY A 14 7.36 -16.15 -1.59
C GLY A 14 6.02 -15.52 -1.94
N HIS A 15 5.02 -15.77 -1.14
CA HIS A 15 3.67 -15.25 -1.35
C HIS A 15 3.44 -13.86 -0.73
N ILE A 16 4.52 -13.19 -0.28
CA ILE A 16 4.44 -11.86 0.33
C ILE A 16 5.08 -10.83 -0.59
N GLY A 17 4.33 -9.80 -0.95
CA GLY A 17 4.83 -8.65 -1.69
C GLY A 17 4.67 -7.40 -0.83
N GLN A 18 5.76 -6.72 -0.49
CA GLN A 18 5.76 -5.59 0.43
C GLN A 18 6.20 -4.31 -0.24
N GLN A 19 5.70 -3.20 0.26
CA GLN A 19 6.06 -1.87 -0.18
C GLN A 19 6.30 -1.01 1.06
N PHE A 20 7.40 -0.30 1.08
CA PHE A 20 7.75 0.60 2.18
C PHE A 20 7.84 2.02 1.64
N PHE A 21 7.10 2.91 2.28
CA PHE A 21 7.05 4.31 1.92
C PHE A 21 7.37 5.17 3.14
N ARG A 22 8.21 6.19 2.94
CA ARG A 22 8.46 7.24 3.92
C ARG A 22 8.36 8.58 3.23
N GLY A 23 7.67 9.50 3.86
CA GLY A 23 7.55 10.85 3.34
C GLY A 23 7.60 11.85 4.48
N ASP A 24 8.30 12.96 4.24
CA ASP A 24 8.40 14.06 5.18
C ASP A 24 8.02 15.36 4.49
N SER A 25 7.31 16.23 5.20
CA SER A 25 6.94 17.53 4.70
C SER A 25 7.13 18.56 5.80
N GLU A 26 8.21 19.32 5.69
CA GLU A 26 8.46 20.44 6.61
C GLU A 26 7.34 21.48 6.51
N HIS A 27 6.82 21.69 5.29
CA HIS A 27 5.75 22.67 5.06
C HIS A 27 4.43 22.26 5.71
N LEU A 28 4.20 20.95 5.85
CA LEU A 28 3.00 20.42 6.50
C LEU A 28 3.25 20.09 7.97
N GLY A 29 4.48 20.28 8.44
CA GLY A 29 4.85 20.00 9.83
C GLY A 29 4.70 18.53 10.20
N GLY A 30 5.00 17.62 9.27
CA GLY A 30 4.73 16.23 9.57
C GLY A 30 5.42 15.19 8.72
N SER A 31 5.19 13.94 9.11
CA SER A 31 5.75 12.77 8.44
C SER A 31 4.70 11.67 8.27
N LEU A 32 4.93 10.83 7.28
CA LEU A 32 4.07 9.68 6.99
C LEU A 32 4.93 8.46 6.65
N ALA A 33 4.63 7.35 7.31
CA ALA A 33 5.19 6.05 6.96
C ALA A 33 4.04 5.11 6.58
N ALA A 34 4.20 4.40 5.47
CA ALA A 34 3.22 3.41 5.04
C ALA A 34 3.95 2.12 4.66
N ASP A 35 3.73 1.08 5.45
CA ASP A 35 4.27 -0.25 5.18
C ASP A 35 3.11 -1.13 4.73
N SER A 36 3.08 -1.43 3.45
CA SER A 36 2.00 -2.19 2.80
C SER A 36 2.48 -3.59 2.46
N ALA A 37 1.59 -4.57 2.57
CA ALA A 37 1.93 -5.94 2.19
C ALA A 37 0.72 -6.67 1.61
N TYR A 38 0.95 -7.34 0.49
CA TYR A 38 0.08 -8.40 0.01
C TYR A 38 0.49 -9.69 0.67
N TYR A 39 -0.48 -10.41 1.19
CA TYR A 39 -0.35 -11.78 1.67
C TYR A 39 -1.18 -12.64 0.71
N GLY A 40 -0.49 -13.19 -0.29
CA GLY A 40 -1.16 -13.84 -1.40
C GLY A 40 -1.79 -12.82 -2.36
N PRO A 41 -2.64 -13.26 -3.29
CA PRO A 41 -3.11 -12.38 -4.38
C PRO A 41 -4.23 -11.42 -4.01
N ALA A 42 -4.89 -11.59 -2.85
CA ALA A 42 -6.16 -10.91 -2.61
C ALA A 42 -6.25 -10.17 -1.28
N THR A 43 -5.32 -10.38 -0.36
CA THR A 43 -5.34 -9.75 0.97
C THR A 43 -4.20 -8.76 1.09
N HIS A 44 -4.52 -7.54 1.48
CA HIS A 44 -3.55 -6.45 1.53
C HIS A 44 -3.73 -5.68 2.84
N PHE A 45 -2.64 -5.52 3.59
CA PHE A 45 -2.59 -4.70 4.79
C PHE A 45 -1.66 -3.53 4.56
N THR A 46 -2.04 -2.37 5.11
CA THR A 46 -1.14 -1.21 5.16
C THR A 46 -1.07 -0.73 6.61
N ARG A 47 0.13 -0.70 7.17
CA ARG A 47 0.37 -0.03 8.44
C ARG A 47 0.73 1.40 8.15
N LEU A 48 -0.08 2.31 8.67
CA LEU A 48 0.14 3.74 8.54
C LEU A 48 0.62 4.30 9.87
N SER A 49 1.67 5.09 9.82
CA SER A 49 2.13 5.88 10.97
C SER A 49 2.28 7.31 10.49
N SER A 50 1.59 8.21 11.13
CA SER A 50 1.65 9.63 10.78
C SER A 50 1.91 10.46 12.02
N ASN A 51 2.67 11.53 11.84
CA ASN A 51 2.90 12.50 12.88
C ASN A 51 2.71 13.88 12.26
N PHE A 52 1.69 14.59 12.70
CA PHE A 52 1.40 15.95 12.25
C PHE A 52 1.18 16.82 13.45
N GLU A 53 1.96 17.90 13.54
CA GLU A 53 1.90 18.86 14.66
C GLU A 53 2.06 18.17 16.02
N GLY A 54 2.90 17.12 16.07
CA GLY A 54 3.17 16.41 17.31
C GLY A 54 2.15 15.35 17.68
N VAL A 55 1.09 15.18 16.91
CA VAL A 55 0.10 14.12 17.15
C VAL A 55 0.47 12.89 16.33
N GLU A 56 0.78 11.80 17.02
CA GLU A 56 1.15 10.53 16.41
C GLU A 56 -0.07 9.62 16.31
N VAL A 57 -0.40 9.18 15.11
CA VAL A 57 -1.51 8.27 14.85
C VAL A 57 -1.01 7.03 14.12
N HIS A 58 -1.38 5.86 14.63
CA HIS A 58 -1.09 4.57 14.01
C HIS A 58 -2.40 3.91 13.58
N ALA A 59 -2.44 3.46 12.34
CA ALA A 59 -3.63 2.79 11.80
C ALA A 59 -3.22 1.59 10.96
N ILE A 60 -4.13 0.63 10.84
CA ILE A 60 -3.99 -0.48 9.91
C ILE A 60 -5.19 -0.42 8.97
N LEU A 61 -4.91 -0.39 7.67
CA LEU A 61 -5.90 -0.54 6.63
C LEU A 61 -5.88 -1.98 6.16
N LEU A 62 -7.04 -2.59 6.04
CA LEU A 62 -7.20 -3.94 5.52
C LEU A 62 -8.01 -3.86 4.24
N ASN A 63 -7.47 -4.40 3.17
CA ASN A 63 -8.15 -4.49 1.89
C ASN A 63 -8.24 -5.96 1.48
N SER A 64 -9.40 -6.36 0.97
CA SER A 64 -9.60 -7.70 0.43
C SER A 64 -10.27 -7.59 -0.93
N HIS A 65 -9.68 -8.25 -1.93
CA HIS A 65 -10.19 -8.30 -3.29
C HIS A 65 -10.89 -9.64 -3.51
N VAL A 66 -12.19 -9.62 -3.73
CA VAL A 66 -12.97 -10.83 -3.95
C VAL A 66 -13.40 -10.89 -5.41
N PRO A 67 -12.78 -11.75 -6.24
CA PRO A 67 -13.17 -11.86 -7.64
C PRO A 67 -14.64 -12.32 -7.77
N ILE A 68 -15.37 -11.69 -8.71
CA ILE A 68 -16.75 -12.04 -9.04
C ILE A 68 -16.80 -12.63 -10.44
N SER A 69 -16.00 -12.10 -11.35
CA SER A 69 -15.89 -12.55 -12.73
C SER A 69 -14.48 -12.23 -13.23
N PRO A 70 -14.10 -12.69 -14.44
CA PRO A 70 -12.79 -12.35 -14.99
C PRO A 70 -12.51 -10.85 -15.07
N ASN A 71 -13.55 -10.02 -15.10
CA ASN A 71 -13.39 -8.56 -15.27
C ASN A 71 -13.96 -7.75 -14.12
N SER A 72 -14.30 -8.40 -13.00
CA SER A 72 -14.87 -7.65 -11.86
C SER A 72 -14.51 -8.29 -10.52
N PHE A 73 -14.39 -7.44 -9.51
CA PHE A 73 -14.15 -7.89 -8.15
C PHE A 73 -14.82 -6.91 -7.17
N VAL A 74 -15.06 -7.39 -5.97
CA VAL A 74 -15.49 -6.55 -4.85
C VAL A 74 -14.27 -6.24 -4.00
N LEU A 75 -14.05 -4.97 -3.75
CA LEU A 75 -13.04 -4.50 -2.80
C LEU A 75 -13.72 -4.29 -1.46
N ARG A 76 -13.27 -5.01 -0.45
CA ARG A 76 -13.70 -4.81 0.94
C ARG A 76 -12.58 -4.09 1.69
N PHE A 77 -12.97 -3.11 2.48
CA PHE A 77 -12.03 -2.24 3.16
C PHE A 77 -12.39 -2.11 4.63
N GLY A 78 -11.37 -2.19 5.48
CA GLY A 78 -11.51 -1.97 6.92
C GLY A 78 -10.38 -1.09 7.44
N CYS A 79 -10.62 -0.43 8.55
CA CYS A 79 -9.62 0.44 9.18
C CYS A 79 -9.66 0.23 10.69
N MET A 80 -8.47 0.06 11.28
CA MET A 80 -8.27 -0.01 12.72
C MET A 80 -7.32 1.10 13.11
N VAL A 81 -7.69 1.91 14.11
CA VAL A 81 -6.83 2.99 14.62
C VAL A 81 -6.44 2.65 16.05
N LYS A 82 -5.14 2.68 16.32
CA LYS A 82 -4.61 2.48 17.67
C LYS A 82 -5.05 3.66 18.54
N ARG A 83 -5.38 3.38 19.79
CA ARG A 83 -5.75 4.43 20.77
C ARG A 83 -4.61 5.46 20.83
N VAL A 84 -4.97 6.71 20.64
CA VAL A 84 -4.00 7.81 20.64
C VAL A 84 -3.66 8.16 22.09
N GLN A 85 -2.39 8.25 22.39
CA GLN A 85 -1.93 8.56 23.75
C GLN A 85 -2.43 9.93 24.18
N GLY A 86 -2.94 10.03 25.40
CA GLY A 86 -3.47 11.27 25.95
C GLY A 86 -4.91 11.58 25.55
N MET A 87 -5.52 10.73 24.73
CA MET A 87 -6.91 10.91 24.29
C MET A 87 -7.83 9.89 24.94
N THR A 88 -9.10 10.28 25.11
CA THR A 88 -10.13 9.36 25.57
C THR A 88 -10.46 8.36 24.46
N GLU A 89 -11.14 7.29 24.81
CA GLU A 89 -11.62 6.32 23.82
C GLU A 89 -12.55 6.99 22.80
N GLU A 90 -13.40 7.90 23.26
CA GLU A 90 -14.34 8.61 22.39
C GLU A 90 -13.60 9.50 21.37
N GLN A 91 -12.59 10.24 21.84
CA GLN A 91 -11.76 11.06 20.94
C GLN A 91 -11.03 10.21 19.89
N THR A 92 -10.45 9.06 20.31
CA THR A 92 -9.79 8.13 19.38
C THR A 92 -10.81 7.56 18.38
N ARG A 93 -12.01 7.26 18.83
CA ARG A 93 -13.09 6.74 17.95
C ARG A 93 -13.46 7.76 16.88
N GLU A 94 -13.46 9.03 17.22
CA GLU A 94 -13.74 10.12 16.26
C GLU A 94 -12.63 10.22 15.22
N ILE A 95 -11.36 10.11 15.63
CA ILE A 95 -10.23 10.05 14.71
C ILE A 95 -10.39 8.86 13.76
N ALA A 96 -10.75 7.68 14.30
CA ALA A 96 -10.96 6.48 13.48
C ALA A 96 -12.05 6.70 12.41
N LYS A 97 -13.16 7.36 12.79
CA LYS A 97 -14.21 7.70 11.82
C LYS A 97 -13.68 8.58 10.69
N GLN A 98 -12.89 9.59 11.04
CA GLN A 98 -12.30 10.49 10.04
C GLN A 98 -11.34 9.73 9.12
N TYR A 99 -10.55 8.81 9.65
CA TYR A 99 -9.69 7.93 8.84
C TYR A 99 -10.51 7.10 7.85
N VAL A 100 -11.62 6.52 8.30
CA VAL A 100 -12.51 5.75 7.43
C VAL A 100 -13.07 6.63 6.31
N VAL A 101 -13.56 7.82 6.66
CA VAL A 101 -14.14 8.76 5.68
C VAL A 101 -13.09 9.19 4.66
N GLY A 102 -11.89 9.57 5.14
CA GLY A 102 -10.80 10.03 4.28
C GLY A 102 -10.34 8.92 3.33
N ASN A 103 -10.11 7.72 3.85
CA ASN A 103 -9.68 6.59 3.04
C ASN A 103 -10.75 6.16 2.02
N ARG A 104 -12.02 6.17 2.43
CA ARG A 104 -13.12 5.89 1.52
C ARG A 104 -13.14 6.90 0.36
N HIS A 105 -12.92 8.17 0.67
CA HIS A 105 -12.87 9.23 -0.36
C HIS A 105 -11.72 8.98 -1.34
N SER A 106 -10.52 8.67 -0.82
CA SER A 106 -9.35 8.35 -1.65
C SER A 106 -9.61 7.16 -2.56
N PHE A 107 -10.13 6.06 -2.01
CA PHE A 107 -10.46 4.88 -2.82
C PHE A 107 -11.48 5.21 -3.91
N TYR A 108 -12.45 6.09 -3.62
CA TYR A 108 -13.45 6.45 -4.60
C TYR A 108 -12.84 7.16 -5.81
N GLN A 109 -11.84 8.01 -5.57
CA GLN A 109 -11.09 8.66 -6.65
C GLN A 109 -10.35 7.62 -7.50
N ASP A 110 -9.73 6.63 -6.86
CA ASP A 110 -9.04 5.55 -7.57
C ASP A 110 -10.02 4.69 -8.38
N VAL A 111 -11.18 4.37 -7.81
CA VAL A 111 -12.21 3.55 -8.48
C VAL A 111 -12.66 4.19 -9.80
N VAL A 112 -12.78 5.51 -9.83
CA VAL A 112 -13.16 6.23 -11.06
C VAL A 112 -12.12 5.95 -12.17
N ILE A 113 -10.84 5.95 -11.81
CA ILE A 113 -9.75 5.65 -12.75
C ILE A 113 -9.77 4.17 -13.14
N TRP A 114 -9.92 3.28 -12.14
CA TRP A 114 -9.87 1.83 -12.36
C TRP A 114 -10.96 1.34 -13.32
N LYS A 115 -12.14 1.97 -13.32
CA LYS A 115 -13.28 1.59 -14.20
C LYS A 115 -12.94 1.67 -15.68
N THR A 116 -12.00 2.54 -16.05
CA THR A 116 -11.61 2.75 -17.44
C THR A 116 -10.17 2.26 -17.73
N LYS A 117 -9.50 1.72 -16.73
CA LYS A 117 -8.12 1.28 -16.86
C LYS A 117 -8.05 -0.02 -17.66
N ILE A 118 -7.13 -0.07 -18.62
CA ILE A 118 -6.86 -1.29 -19.39
C ILE A 118 -5.45 -1.75 -19.07
N ARG A 119 -5.24 -3.05 -19.15
CA ARG A 119 -3.91 -3.61 -18.97
C ARG A 119 -3.08 -3.37 -20.24
N ILE A 120 -1.90 -2.81 -20.07
CA ILE A 120 -0.91 -2.67 -21.11
C ILE A 120 0.23 -3.61 -20.74
N ASP A 121 0.57 -4.55 -21.64
CA ASP A 121 1.58 -5.58 -21.33
C ASP A 121 2.98 -4.97 -21.18
N LYS A 122 3.31 -3.99 -22.00
CA LYS A 122 4.60 -3.31 -21.94
C LYS A 122 4.40 -1.82 -21.71
N PRO A 123 4.06 -1.44 -20.46
CA PRO A 123 3.88 -0.01 -20.16
C PRO A 123 5.21 0.73 -20.21
N VAL A 124 5.14 1.98 -20.65
CA VAL A 124 6.29 2.90 -20.54
C VAL A 124 6.31 3.40 -19.10
N LEU A 125 7.45 3.22 -18.44
CA LEU A 125 7.63 3.59 -17.04
C LEU A 125 8.58 4.78 -16.92
N ALA A 126 8.26 5.67 -15.98
CA ALA A 126 9.16 6.77 -15.60
C ALA A 126 10.18 6.25 -14.57
N GLU A 127 11.24 7.01 -14.38
CA GLU A 127 12.33 6.64 -13.47
C GLU A 127 11.85 6.34 -12.05
N ASN A 128 10.84 7.09 -11.57
CA ASN A 128 10.33 6.94 -10.21
C ASN A 128 9.07 6.07 -10.12
N ASP A 129 8.66 5.43 -11.21
CA ASP A 129 7.63 4.42 -11.12
C ASP A 129 8.20 3.21 -10.37
N GLY A 130 7.40 2.59 -9.53
CA GLY A 130 7.86 1.43 -8.79
C GLY A 130 8.12 0.22 -9.71
N PRO A 131 8.55 -0.91 -9.16
CA PRO A 131 8.95 -2.08 -9.93
C PRO A 131 7.75 -2.84 -10.51
N VAL A 132 7.06 -2.22 -11.47
CA VAL A 132 5.82 -2.75 -12.08
C VAL A 132 6.04 -4.12 -12.70
N TYR A 133 7.16 -4.30 -13.43
CA TYR A 133 7.44 -5.58 -14.08
C TYR A 133 7.71 -6.68 -13.06
N GLN A 134 8.47 -6.35 -12.01
CA GLN A 134 8.79 -7.30 -10.93
C GLN A 134 7.53 -7.67 -10.12
N LEU A 135 6.65 -6.70 -9.90
CA LEU A 135 5.35 -6.98 -9.26
C LEU A 135 4.52 -7.93 -10.11
N ARG A 136 4.48 -7.72 -11.43
CA ARG A 136 3.74 -8.59 -12.35
C ARG A 136 4.32 -10.01 -12.39
N GLU A 137 5.65 -10.11 -12.38
CA GLU A 137 6.34 -11.40 -12.32
C GLU A 137 6.00 -12.14 -11.00
N TRP A 138 6.10 -11.42 -9.88
CA TRP A 138 5.73 -11.99 -8.58
C TRP A 138 4.27 -12.44 -8.57
N TYR A 139 3.39 -11.64 -9.15
CA TYR A 139 1.94 -11.93 -9.15
C TYR A 139 1.59 -13.12 -10.05
N GLN A 140 2.41 -13.39 -11.08
CA GLN A 140 2.15 -14.48 -12.02
C GLN A 140 2.10 -15.85 -11.34
N GLN A 141 2.82 -16.05 -10.24
CA GLN A 141 2.81 -17.33 -9.50
C GLN A 141 1.41 -17.77 -9.08
N PHE A 142 0.49 -16.81 -8.86
CA PHE A 142 -0.88 -17.12 -8.44
C PHE A 142 -1.79 -17.56 -9.59
N TYR A 143 -1.27 -17.53 -10.82
CA TYR A 143 -1.95 -17.98 -12.03
C TYR A 143 -1.19 -19.14 -12.70
N THR A 144 -0.23 -19.70 -11.99
CA THR A 144 0.67 -20.76 -12.49
C THR A 144 0.46 -22.01 -11.61
N ASP A 145 0.47 -23.18 -12.22
CA ASP A 145 0.39 -24.44 -11.45
C ASP A 145 1.58 -24.49 -10.48
N GLU A 146 1.33 -24.95 -9.27
CA GLU A 146 2.28 -24.88 -8.16
C GLU A 146 3.64 -25.51 -8.50
N ASP A 147 3.62 -26.65 -9.21
CA ASP A 147 4.83 -27.36 -9.60
C ASP A 147 5.63 -26.65 -10.70
N LEU A 148 5.05 -25.64 -11.33
CA LEU A 148 5.71 -24.84 -12.37
C LEU A 148 6.21 -23.48 -11.83
N VAL A 149 5.92 -23.16 -10.58
CA VAL A 149 6.39 -21.92 -9.98
C VAL A 149 7.91 -22.03 -9.73
N PRO A 150 8.73 -21.10 -10.24
CA PRO A 150 10.18 -21.17 -10.00
C PRO A 150 10.53 -21.12 -8.51
N ALA A 151 11.44 -21.98 -8.08
CA ALA A 151 11.91 -22.00 -6.69
C ALA A 151 12.47 -20.63 -6.25
N SER A 152 13.02 -19.85 -7.19
CA SER A 152 13.54 -18.51 -6.91
C SER A 152 12.47 -17.53 -6.41
N MET A 153 11.19 -17.84 -6.58
CA MET A 153 10.11 -17.01 -6.03
C MET A 153 10.13 -16.97 -4.50
N ALA A 154 10.72 -17.99 -3.85
CA ALA A 154 10.86 -18.02 -2.40
C ALA A 154 11.98 -17.09 -1.90
N GLU A 155 12.90 -16.70 -2.79
CA GLU A 155 14.04 -15.85 -2.42
C GLU A 155 13.60 -14.40 -2.19
N ARG A 156 14.20 -13.77 -1.18
CA ARG A 156 13.93 -12.37 -0.89
C ARG A 156 14.60 -11.47 -1.93
N ARG A 157 13.81 -10.62 -2.56
CA ARG A 157 14.29 -9.64 -3.54
C ARG A 157 13.83 -8.26 -3.11
N GLU A 158 14.77 -7.33 -2.97
CA GLU A 158 14.47 -5.95 -2.58
C GLU A 158 14.85 -5.00 -3.71
N ILE A 159 13.96 -4.07 -4.01
CA ILE A 159 14.14 -3.07 -5.06
C ILE A 159 13.87 -1.70 -4.43
N VAL A 160 14.91 -0.88 -4.35
CA VAL A 160 14.81 0.49 -3.82
C VAL A 160 14.64 1.44 -5.00
N THR A 161 13.52 2.17 -5.01
CA THR A 161 13.21 3.15 -6.07
C THR A 161 13.66 4.54 -5.66
N VAL A 162 13.46 4.91 -4.39
CA VAL A 162 13.88 6.23 -3.86
C VAL A 162 14.54 6.01 -2.50
N ASP A 163 15.71 6.60 -2.30
CA ASP A 163 16.33 6.66 -0.97
C ASP A 163 17.08 7.98 -0.81
N LEU A 164 16.44 8.93 -0.13
CA LEU A 164 16.99 10.25 0.17
C LEU A 164 17.34 10.40 1.66
N ARG A 165 17.34 9.29 2.42
CA ARG A 165 17.54 9.34 3.88
C ARG A 165 18.99 9.61 4.30
N SER A 166 19.93 9.41 3.41
CA SER A 166 21.37 9.53 3.71
C SER A 166 22.03 10.75 3.06
N ASN A 167 21.25 11.69 2.55
CA ASN A 167 21.77 12.93 1.95
C ASN A 167 21.58 14.11 2.89
#